data_d44ac5c7984aff70ffde6a997ff10c16
#
_entry.id   d44ac5c7984aff70ffde6a997ff10c16
#
_cell.length_a   1.000
_cell.length_b   1.000
_cell.length_c   1.000
_cell.angle_alpha   90.00
_cell.angle_beta   90.00
_cell.angle_gamma   90.00
#
_symmetry.space_group_name_H-M   'P 1'
#
loop_
_entity.id
_entity.type
_entity.pdbx_description
1 polymer ?
#
loop_
_entity_poly.entity_id
_entity_poly.type
_entity_poly.pdbx_seq_one_letter_code
_entity_poly.pdbx_strand_id
1 'polypeptide(L)'
;MDSMGLTRYMSALMDDALKQARFFDHEFIMPEHLLLALLRQFSFCQALQEEDVDCMKMHEDLVNWLAKQERVPSSIKYLPEPSSLFKTMFGTACALAVTADRKLVHVTHFVQAMLGLQNSEAAFLLGKAIGDRQGEFLASVDSFYPLEGDPSDTGIMSDEMDDEYDDDYDEEGRNMPDDWHQLVTCISRKVDEHNPLIGREQELDRTIQVLCRAEKNNPLHIGEPGVGKTALVYGLAKLINEDKV
;
A
#
# COMPACT_ATOMS: atom_id res chain seq x y z
N MET A 1 -30.24 -5.71 -12.96
CA MET A 1 -29.51 -5.23 -11.75
C MET A 1 -28.17 -4.78 -12.27
N ASP A 2 -27.99 -3.48 -12.41
CA ASP A 2 -26.70 -2.95 -12.79
C ASP A 2 -25.68 -3.35 -11.72
N SER A 3 -24.57 -3.94 -12.14
CA SER A 3 -23.51 -4.35 -11.21
C SER A 3 -22.93 -3.08 -10.57
N MET A 4 -23.07 -2.96 -9.26
CA MET A 4 -22.50 -1.86 -8.52
C MET A 4 -20.98 -1.89 -8.66
N GLY A 5 -20.39 -0.80 -9.13
CA GLY A 5 -18.94 -0.68 -9.32
C GLY A 5 -18.21 -0.44 -7.99
N LEU A 6 -16.91 -0.66 -8.00
CA LEU A 6 -15.99 -0.27 -6.91
C LEU A 6 -15.34 1.07 -7.25
N THR A 7 -14.99 1.85 -6.23
CA THR A 7 -14.10 2.99 -6.44
C THR A 7 -12.70 2.50 -6.85
N ARG A 8 -11.90 3.36 -7.49
CA ARG A 8 -10.52 3.05 -7.90
C ARG A 8 -9.68 2.55 -6.71
N TYR A 9 -9.77 3.25 -5.57
CA TYR A 9 -9.08 2.82 -4.33
C TYR A 9 -9.51 1.43 -3.87
N MET A 10 -10.81 1.13 -3.94
CA MET A 10 -11.30 -0.17 -3.50
C MET A 10 -10.90 -1.30 -4.46
N SER A 11 -10.87 -1.05 -5.76
CA SER A 11 -10.36 -2.01 -6.75
C SER A 11 -8.89 -2.36 -6.47
N ALA A 12 -8.04 -1.37 -6.24
CA ALA A 12 -6.63 -1.59 -5.90
C ALA A 12 -6.45 -2.39 -4.60
N LEU A 13 -7.26 -2.10 -3.57
CA LEU A 13 -7.24 -2.85 -2.30
C LEU A 13 -7.69 -4.32 -2.47
N MET A 14 -8.64 -4.59 -3.38
CA MET A 14 -9.06 -5.95 -3.70
C MET A 14 -7.95 -6.75 -4.39
N ASP A 15 -7.24 -6.13 -5.33
CA ASP A 15 -6.08 -6.73 -5.99
C ASP A 15 -4.96 -7.02 -4.99
N ASP A 16 -4.75 -6.10 -4.05
CA ASP A 16 -3.76 -6.27 -2.99
C ASP A 16 -4.15 -7.39 -2.01
N ALA A 17 -5.42 -7.50 -1.64
CA ALA A 17 -5.92 -8.60 -0.82
C ALA A 17 -5.72 -9.96 -1.50
N LEU A 18 -5.92 -10.03 -2.83
CA LEU A 18 -5.62 -11.22 -3.62
C LEU A 18 -4.13 -11.57 -3.62
N LYS A 19 -3.25 -10.56 -3.79
CA LYS A 19 -1.79 -10.73 -3.69
C LYS A 19 -1.38 -11.25 -2.31
N GLN A 20 -2.00 -10.73 -1.22
CA GLN A 20 -1.74 -11.22 0.15
C GLN A 20 -2.17 -12.68 0.32
N ALA A 21 -3.35 -13.07 -0.18
CA ALA A 21 -3.80 -14.46 -0.10
C ALA A 21 -2.83 -15.42 -0.82
N ARG A 22 -2.30 -15.01 -1.98
CA ARG A 22 -1.27 -15.76 -2.71
C ARG A 22 0.06 -15.83 -1.94
N PHE A 23 0.48 -14.72 -1.34
CA PHE A 23 1.74 -14.66 -0.57
C PHE A 23 1.75 -15.62 0.62
N PHE A 24 0.60 -15.80 1.26
CA PHE A 24 0.44 -16.74 2.38
C PHE A 24 0.11 -18.16 1.93
N ASP A 25 -0.01 -18.44 0.63
CA ASP A 25 -0.48 -19.71 0.07
C ASP A 25 -1.89 -20.12 0.56
N HIS A 26 -2.79 -19.16 0.76
CA HIS A 26 -4.15 -19.43 1.21
C HIS A 26 -5.08 -19.71 0.03
N GLU A 27 -5.93 -20.77 0.16
CA GLU A 27 -6.95 -21.12 -0.82
C GLU A 27 -8.02 -20.04 -0.96
N PHE A 28 -8.31 -19.32 0.14
CA PHE A 28 -9.39 -18.34 0.18
C PHE A 28 -8.89 -16.94 0.49
N ILE A 29 -9.49 -15.95 -0.19
CA ILE A 29 -9.38 -14.53 0.17
C ILE A 29 -10.30 -14.30 1.37
N MET A 30 -9.75 -13.88 2.49
CA MET A 30 -10.45 -13.60 3.73
C MET A 30 -10.53 -12.09 4.00
N PRO A 31 -11.46 -11.62 4.86
CA PRO A 31 -11.48 -10.22 5.30
C PRO A 31 -10.15 -9.74 5.90
N GLU A 32 -9.40 -10.64 6.50
CA GLU A 32 -8.08 -10.44 7.09
C GLU A 32 -7.05 -10.01 6.04
N HIS A 33 -7.12 -10.54 4.81
CA HIS A 33 -6.24 -10.09 3.72
C HIS A 33 -6.57 -8.65 3.29
N LEU A 34 -7.85 -8.28 3.29
CA LEU A 34 -8.26 -6.91 2.99
C LEU A 34 -7.82 -5.95 4.09
N LEU A 35 -7.95 -6.34 5.38
CA LEU A 35 -7.44 -5.53 6.47
C LEU A 35 -5.93 -5.37 6.37
N LEU A 36 -5.20 -6.42 6.01
CA LEU A 36 -3.75 -6.35 5.80
C LEU A 36 -3.39 -5.38 4.66
N ALA A 37 -4.14 -5.40 3.56
CA ALA A 37 -3.98 -4.45 2.47
C ALA A 37 -4.25 -3.00 2.93
N LEU A 38 -5.30 -2.77 3.73
CA LEU A 38 -5.61 -1.47 4.32
C LEU A 38 -4.52 -0.96 5.26
N LEU A 39 -3.97 -1.82 6.14
CA LEU A 39 -2.90 -1.47 7.08
C LEU A 39 -1.58 -1.10 6.39
N ARG A 40 -1.42 -1.39 5.11
CA ARG A 40 -0.27 -0.97 4.29
C ARG A 40 -0.48 0.40 3.65
N GLN A 41 -1.72 0.93 3.68
CA GLN A 41 -2.04 2.25 3.16
C GLN A 41 -1.77 3.33 4.21
N PHE A 42 -0.97 4.34 3.85
CA PHE A 42 -0.64 5.45 4.74
C PHE A 42 -1.90 6.15 5.26
N SER A 43 -2.87 6.40 4.37
CA SER A 43 -4.14 7.05 4.70
C SER A 43 -4.93 6.28 5.76
N PHE A 44 -4.98 4.95 5.67
CA PHE A 44 -5.68 4.12 6.65
C PHE A 44 -4.97 4.11 8.00
N CYS A 45 -3.63 4.05 7.98
CA CYS A 45 -2.85 4.14 9.21
C CYS A 45 -2.98 5.51 9.88
N GLN A 46 -3.11 6.59 9.12
CA GLN A 46 -3.42 7.92 9.69
C GLN A 46 -4.80 7.95 10.37
N ALA A 47 -5.84 7.39 9.72
CA ALA A 47 -7.17 7.28 10.35
C ALA A 47 -7.13 6.47 11.65
N LEU A 48 -6.32 5.41 11.73
CA LEU A 48 -6.12 4.65 12.97
C LEU A 48 -5.34 5.45 14.02
N GLN A 49 -4.35 6.25 13.62
CA GLN A 49 -3.56 7.08 14.54
C GLN A 49 -4.40 8.21 15.16
N GLU A 50 -5.37 8.77 14.45
CA GLU A 50 -6.33 9.74 15.02
C GLU A 50 -7.14 9.13 16.18
N GLU A 51 -7.30 7.80 16.19
CA GLU A 51 -7.96 7.04 17.23
C GLU A 51 -7.00 6.45 18.29
N ASP A 52 -5.74 6.92 18.33
CA ASP A 52 -4.67 6.40 19.20
C ASP A 52 -4.39 4.90 19.01
N VAL A 53 -4.63 4.36 17.82
CA VAL A 53 -4.40 2.94 17.49
C VAL A 53 -3.01 2.75 16.89
N ASP A 54 -2.25 1.80 17.43
CA ASP A 54 -0.95 1.39 16.90
C ASP A 54 -1.12 0.49 15.67
N CYS A 55 -1.01 1.11 14.48
CA CYS A 55 -1.12 0.44 13.18
C CYS A 55 -0.06 -0.67 13.01
N MET A 56 1.18 -0.45 13.49
CA MET A 56 2.26 -1.43 13.34
C MET A 56 2.00 -2.69 14.17
N LYS A 57 1.52 -2.52 15.39
CA LYS A 57 1.17 -3.65 16.24
C LYS A 57 -0.01 -4.44 15.67
N MET A 58 -1.04 -3.75 15.18
CA MET A 58 -2.18 -4.41 14.52
C MET A 58 -1.74 -5.20 13.28
N HIS A 59 -0.85 -4.62 12.47
CA HIS A 59 -0.27 -5.30 11.32
C HIS A 59 0.49 -6.57 11.73
N GLU A 60 1.34 -6.50 12.76
CA GLU A 60 2.11 -7.65 13.26
C GLU A 60 1.18 -8.76 13.78
N ASP A 61 0.19 -8.40 14.60
CA ASP A 61 -0.80 -9.35 15.13
C ASP A 61 -1.55 -10.06 14.00
N LEU A 62 -1.96 -9.34 12.97
CA LEU A 62 -2.68 -9.86 11.82
C LEU A 62 -1.80 -10.79 10.95
N VAL A 63 -0.55 -10.40 10.69
CA VAL A 63 0.43 -11.24 9.97
C VAL A 63 0.69 -12.54 10.72
N ASN A 64 0.88 -12.46 12.04
CA ASN A 64 1.08 -13.64 12.89
C ASN A 64 -0.15 -14.57 12.91
N TRP A 65 -1.35 -14.02 12.81
CA TRP A 65 -2.57 -14.80 12.72
C TRP A 65 -2.70 -15.48 11.34
N LEU A 66 -2.50 -14.73 10.24
CA LEU A 66 -2.53 -15.25 8.87
C LEU A 66 -1.49 -16.37 8.67
N ALA A 67 -0.29 -16.22 9.21
CA ALA A 67 0.77 -17.21 9.10
C ALA A 67 0.43 -18.59 9.72
N LYS A 68 -0.57 -18.65 10.60
CA LYS A 68 -1.05 -19.87 11.26
C LYS A 68 -2.20 -20.57 10.52
N GLN A 69 -2.76 -19.92 9.50
CA GLN A 69 -3.87 -20.50 8.74
C GLN A 69 -3.39 -21.63 7.82
N GLU A 70 -4.33 -22.45 7.38
CA GLU A 70 -4.06 -23.56 6.44
C GLU A 70 -3.53 -23.02 5.11
N ARG A 71 -2.49 -23.68 4.59
CA ARG A 71 -1.83 -23.33 3.33
C ARG A 71 -2.04 -24.39 2.28
N VAL A 72 -2.20 -23.97 1.05
CA VAL A 72 -2.21 -24.85 -0.11
C VAL A 72 -0.77 -25.32 -0.38
N PRO A 73 -0.52 -26.62 -0.59
CA PRO A 73 0.81 -27.10 -0.96
C PRO A 73 1.30 -26.45 -2.26
N SER A 74 2.57 -26.05 -2.29
CA SER A 74 3.21 -25.36 -3.43
C SER A 74 3.19 -26.14 -4.75
N SER A 75 2.88 -27.45 -4.69
CA SER A 75 2.73 -28.31 -5.87
C SER A 75 1.43 -28.08 -6.64
N ILE A 76 0.44 -27.40 -6.04
CA ILE A 76 -0.90 -27.18 -6.61
C ILE A 76 -0.98 -25.75 -7.13
N LYS A 77 -1.22 -25.64 -8.46
CA LYS A 77 -1.55 -24.33 -9.06
C LYS A 77 -3.02 -24.01 -8.78
N TYR A 78 -3.29 -22.93 -8.10
CA TYR A 78 -4.64 -22.46 -7.77
C TYR A 78 -4.72 -20.94 -7.88
N LEU A 79 -5.94 -20.44 -7.93
CA LEU A 79 -6.27 -19.03 -7.79
C LEU A 79 -7.12 -18.88 -6.52
N PRO A 80 -6.72 -18.06 -5.54
CA PRO A 80 -7.52 -17.87 -4.34
C PRO A 80 -8.95 -17.41 -4.67
N GLU A 81 -9.94 -18.04 -4.04
CA GLU A 81 -11.34 -17.67 -4.18
C GLU A 81 -11.85 -16.89 -2.96
N PRO A 82 -12.82 -15.99 -3.12
CA PRO A 82 -13.41 -15.29 -1.98
C PRO A 82 -14.07 -16.27 -0.99
N SER A 83 -13.69 -16.21 0.30
CA SER A 83 -14.31 -16.98 1.37
C SER A 83 -15.79 -16.61 1.57
N SER A 84 -16.53 -17.42 2.31
CA SER A 84 -17.94 -17.11 2.63
C SER A 84 -18.07 -15.81 3.44
N LEU A 85 -17.16 -15.57 4.39
CA LEU A 85 -17.11 -14.31 5.15
C LEU A 85 -16.78 -13.10 4.27
N PHE A 86 -15.85 -13.27 3.32
CA PHE A 86 -15.51 -12.21 2.37
C PHE A 86 -16.70 -11.86 1.47
N LYS A 87 -17.43 -12.88 0.96
CA LYS A 87 -18.66 -12.67 0.17
C LYS A 87 -19.75 -11.97 0.98
N THR A 88 -19.90 -12.33 2.26
CA THR A 88 -20.87 -11.68 3.16
C THR A 88 -20.47 -10.21 3.38
N MET A 89 -19.20 -9.92 3.67
CA MET A 89 -18.69 -8.56 3.82
C MET A 89 -18.94 -7.73 2.56
N PHE A 90 -18.61 -8.28 1.38
CA PHE A 90 -18.83 -7.63 0.10
C PHE A 90 -20.32 -7.29 -0.12
N GLY A 91 -21.22 -8.26 0.11
CA GLY A 91 -22.67 -8.04 -0.01
C GLY A 91 -23.16 -6.96 0.95
N THR A 92 -22.67 -6.94 2.19
CA THR A 92 -23.01 -5.91 3.18
C THR A 92 -22.50 -4.54 2.75
N ALA A 93 -21.26 -4.45 2.25
CA ALA A 93 -20.68 -3.19 1.75
C ALA A 93 -21.50 -2.63 0.56
N CYS A 94 -21.95 -3.49 -0.36
CA CYS A 94 -22.85 -3.09 -1.44
C CYS A 94 -24.20 -2.57 -0.90
N ALA A 95 -24.78 -3.24 0.08
CA ALA A 95 -26.04 -2.80 0.70
C ALA A 95 -25.90 -1.45 1.41
N LEU A 96 -24.79 -1.23 2.11
CA LEU A 96 -24.46 0.06 2.74
C LEU A 96 -24.34 1.17 1.72
N ALA A 97 -23.63 0.92 0.59
CA ALA A 97 -23.51 1.90 -0.47
C ALA A 97 -24.86 2.26 -1.10
N VAL A 98 -25.75 1.27 -1.33
CA VAL A 98 -27.12 1.52 -1.81
C VAL A 98 -27.90 2.36 -0.80
N THR A 99 -27.82 2.04 0.50
CA THR A 99 -28.52 2.78 1.55
C THR A 99 -28.03 4.24 1.65
N ALA A 100 -26.75 4.47 1.36
CA ALA A 100 -26.16 5.79 1.32
C ALA A 100 -26.38 6.54 -0.02
N ASP A 101 -27.21 6.00 -0.92
CA ASP A 101 -27.47 6.52 -2.29
C ASP A 101 -26.18 6.73 -3.11
N ARG A 102 -25.21 5.82 -2.93
CA ARG A 102 -23.92 5.86 -3.65
C ARG A 102 -23.97 4.92 -4.86
N LYS A 103 -23.37 5.36 -5.96
CA LYS A 103 -23.24 4.55 -7.20
C LYS A 103 -22.07 3.56 -7.14
N LEU A 104 -21.08 3.85 -6.30
CA LEU A 104 -19.87 3.06 -6.15
C LEU A 104 -19.70 2.62 -4.69
N VAL A 105 -19.13 1.43 -4.50
CA VAL A 105 -18.78 0.93 -3.18
C VAL A 105 -17.41 1.50 -2.80
N HIS A 106 -17.36 2.21 -1.67
CA HIS A 106 -16.21 2.92 -1.16
C HIS A 106 -15.50 2.14 -0.04
N VAL A 107 -14.25 2.52 0.28
CA VAL A 107 -13.46 1.90 1.36
C VAL A 107 -14.23 1.91 2.68
N THR A 108 -14.87 3.03 3.03
CA THR A 108 -15.67 3.19 4.26
C THR A 108 -16.76 2.14 4.39
N HIS A 109 -17.46 1.79 3.28
CA HIS A 109 -18.50 0.74 3.29
C HIS A 109 -17.92 -0.64 3.63
N PHE A 110 -16.70 -0.95 3.10
CA PHE A 110 -16.02 -2.20 3.41
C PHE A 110 -15.52 -2.26 4.85
N VAL A 111 -14.96 -1.17 5.36
CA VAL A 111 -14.53 -1.08 6.77
C VAL A 111 -15.72 -1.22 7.70
N GLN A 112 -16.84 -0.56 7.40
CA GLN A 112 -18.09 -0.69 8.18
C GLN A 112 -18.65 -2.11 8.12
N ALA A 113 -18.66 -2.73 6.93
CA ALA A 113 -19.10 -4.12 6.76
C ALA A 113 -18.19 -5.09 7.51
N MET A 114 -16.88 -4.86 7.51
CA MET A 114 -15.87 -5.65 8.22
C MET A 114 -16.09 -5.61 9.74
N LEU A 115 -16.31 -4.42 10.31
CA LEU A 115 -16.61 -4.24 11.73
C LEU A 115 -17.88 -5.00 12.18
N GLY A 116 -18.84 -5.20 11.27
CA GLY A 116 -20.06 -5.96 11.53
C GLY A 116 -19.92 -7.48 11.42
N LEU A 117 -18.77 -8.01 10.99
CA LEU A 117 -18.58 -9.45 10.82
C LEU A 117 -18.52 -10.17 12.18
N GLN A 118 -19.16 -11.34 12.24
CA GLN A 118 -18.96 -12.29 13.33
C GLN A 118 -17.91 -13.33 12.93
N ASN A 119 -17.10 -13.77 13.88
CA ASN A 119 -16.06 -14.79 13.70
C ASN A 119 -14.96 -14.39 12.68
N SER A 120 -14.63 -13.11 12.58
CA SER A 120 -13.51 -12.58 11.81
C SER A 120 -12.47 -11.98 12.76
N GLU A 121 -11.21 -12.34 12.56
CA GLU A 121 -10.10 -11.73 13.31
C GLU A 121 -9.92 -10.26 12.94
N ALA A 122 -10.15 -9.91 11.67
CA ALA A 122 -10.14 -8.52 11.21
C ALA A 122 -11.16 -7.66 11.98
N ALA A 123 -12.40 -8.17 12.13
CA ALA A 123 -13.43 -7.49 12.90
C ALA A 123 -13.07 -7.38 14.38
N PHE A 124 -12.47 -8.44 14.95
CA PHE A 124 -12.04 -8.46 16.35
C PHE A 124 -10.92 -7.45 16.61
N LEU A 125 -9.88 -7.44 15.79
CA LEU A 125 -8.74 -6.52 15.95
C LEU A 125 -9.16 -5.06 15.82
N LEU A 126 -9.93 -4.73 14.77
CA LEU A 126 -10.47 -3.37 14.58
C LEU A 126 -11.42 -2.98 15.69
N GLY A 127 -12.41 -3.82 16.00
CA GLY A 127 -13.42 -3.53 17.02
C GLY A 127 -12.80 -3.36 18.41
N LYS A 128 -11.80 -4.17 18.77
CA LYS A 128 -11.06 -4.05 20.02
C LYS A 128 -10.25 -2.76 20.09
N ALA A 129 -9.64 -2.35 18.99
CA ALA A 129 -8.79 -1.17 18.94
C ALA A 129 -9.60 0.14 18.96
N ILE A 130 -10.72 0.18 18.24
CA ILE A 130 -11.55 1.38 18.08
C ILE A 130 -12.58 1.51 19.22
N GLY A 131 -13.09 0.37 19.74
CA GLY A 131 -14.10 0.36 20.79
C GLY A 131 -15.40 1.05 20.36
N ASP A 132 -15.88 1.96 21.20
CA ASP A 132 -17.17 2.68 20.95
C ASP A 132 -17.03 3.85 19.95
N ARG A 133 -15.81 4.17 19.48
CA ARG A 133 -15.50 5.30 18.57
C ARG A 133 -15.66 4.96 17.09
N GLN A 134 -16.44 3.92 16.75
CA GLN A 134 -16.62 3.46 15.37
C GLN A 134 -17.10 4.55 14.42
N GLY A 135 -18.01 5.44 14.89
CA GLY A 135 -18.52 6.54 14.06
C GLY A 135 -17.45 7.57 13.70
N GLU A 136 -16.59 7.93 14.66
CA GLU A 136 -15.48 8.88 14.48
C GLU A 136 -14.44 8.28 13.54
N PHE A 137 -14.06 7.04 13.77
CA PHE A 137 -13.15 6.31 12.89
C PHE A 137 -13.63 6.20 11.43
N LEU A 138 -14.91 5.86 11.22
CA LEU A 138 -15.47 5.78 9.86
C LEU A 138 -15.50 7.14 9.18
N ALA A 139 -15.75 8.22 9.91
CA ALA A 139 -15.68 9.58 9.38
C ALA A 139 -14.24 9.97 9.03
N SER A 140 -13.25 9.56 9.84
CA SER A 140 -11.84 9.74 9.55
C SER A 140 -11.43 8.97 8.28
N VAL A 141 -11.80 7.69 8.15
CA VAL A 141 -11.57 6.91 6.93
C VAL A 141 -12.19 7.59 5.71
N ASP A 142 -13.42 8.09 5.80
CA ASP A 142 -14.09 8.78 4.68
C ASP A 142 -13.34 10.04 4.26
N SER A 143 -12.73 10.78 5.20
CA SER A 143 -11.95 11.98 4.92
C SER A 143 -10.62 11.70 4.21
N PHE A 144 -9.99 10.56 4.49
CA PHE A 144 -8.73 10.15 3.86
C PHE A 144 -8.91 9.45 2.51
N TYR A 145 -10.13 9.02 2.18
CA TYR A 145 -10.48 8.40 0.90
C TYR A 145 -11.59 9.19 0.23
N PRO A 146 -11.28 10.37 -0.37
CA PRO A 146 -12.28 11.23 -0.97
C PRO A 146 -13.02 10.51 -2.11
N LEU A 147 -14.27 10.91 -2.33
CA LEU A 147 -15.10 10.36 -3.39
C LEU A 147 -14.57 10.79 -4.76
N GLU A 148 -14.40 9.86 -5.67
CA GLU A 148 -14.08 10.14 -7.05
C GLU A 148 -15.18 11.04 -7.65
N GLY A 149 -14.83 12.26 -8.08
CA GLY A 149 -15.74 13.22 -8.70
C GLY A 149 -16.26 14.34 -7.79
N ASP A 150 -15.76 14.50 -6.56
CA ASP A 150 -16.01 15.70 -5.74
C ASP A 150 -15.19 16.88 -6.28
N PRO A 151 -15.79 18.08 -6.50
CA PRO A 151 -15.06 19.26 -6.97
C PRO A 151 -13.95 19.75 -6.04
N SER A 152 -13.85 19.22 -4.81
CA SER A 152 -12.74 19.48 -3.89
C SER A 152 -11.44 18.72 -4.21
N ASP A 153 -11.47 17.79 -5.16
CA ASP A 153 -10.32 17.02 -5.65
C ASP A 153 -9.42 17.77 -6.63
N THR A 154 -9.45 19.11 -6.61
CA THR A 154 -8.57 19.97 -7.45
C THR A 154 -7.16 20.14 -6.86
N GLY A 155 -6.69 19.24 -6.01
CA GLY A 155 -5.45 19.40 -5.22
C GLY A 155 -4.25 18.53 -5.62
N ILE A 156 -4.38 17.51 -6.44
CA ILE A 156 -3.21 16.79 -6.97
C ILE A 156 -3.49 16.44 -8.44
N MET A 157 -2.98 17.29 -9.32
CA MET A 157 -2.97 17.10 -10.75
C MET A 157 -2.35 15.75 -11.10
N SER A 158 -3.16 14.83 -11.58
CA SER A 158 -2.68 13.80 -12.48
C SER A 158 -2.51 14.46 -13.84
N ASP A 159 -1.31 14.87 -14.17
CA ASP A 159 -0.96 15.08 -15.57
C ASP A 159 -1.23 13.77 -16.31
N GLU A 160 -2.03 13.89 -17.36
CA GLU A 160 -2.25 12.84 -18.35
C GLU A 160 -0.87 12.45 -18.92
N MET A 161 -0.32 11.35 -18.44
CA MET A 161 0.71 10.59 -19.13
C MET A 161 0.08 9.24 -19.46
N ASP A 162 -0.24 9.09 -20.76
CA ASP A 162 -0.34 7.81 -21.44
C ASP A 162 1.03 7.10 -21.31
N ASP A 163 1.25 6.43 -20.20
CA ASP A 163 2.34 5.49 -20.07
C ASP A 163 1.75 4.08 -20.25
N GLU A 164 2.03 3.51 -21.43
CA GLU A 164 1.95 2.07 -21.65
C GLU A 164 2.67 1.38 -20.49
N TYR A 165 1.90 0.71 -19.63
CA TYR A 165 2.45 -0.14 -18.59
C TYR A 165 3.05 -1.39 -19.25
N ASP A 166 4.35 -1.34 -19.51
CA ASP A 166 5.13 -2.54 -19.65
C ASP A 166 5.12 -3.29 -18.30
N ASP A 167 4.59 -4.50 -18.31
CA ASP A 167 4.65 -5.47 -17.22
C ASP A 167 6.11 -5.91 -17.01
N ASP A 168 6.91 -5.05 -16.35
CA ASP A 168 8.26 -5.40 -15.91
C ASP A 168 8.17 -6.27 -14.64
N TYR A 169 8.14 -7.59 -14.87
CA TYR A 169 8.50 -8.55 -13.84
C TYR A 169 10.02 -8.51 -13.67
N ASP A 170 10.50 -8.38 -12.41
CA ASP A 170 11.90 -8.70 -12.14
C ASP A 170 12.11 -10.20 -12.41
N GLU A 171 13.32 -10.61 -12.80
CA GLU A 171 13.67 -12.00 -13.15
C GLU A 171 13.42 -13.00 -12.01
N GLU A 172 13.04 -12.55 -10.81
CA GLU A 172 12.69 -13.37 -9.64
C GLU A 172 11.18 -13.45 -9.34
N GLY A 173 10.31 -12.81 -10.13
CA GLY A 173 8.84 -12.93 -10.03
C GLY A 173 8.24 -12.32 -8.75
N ARG A 174 8.92 -11.38 -8.11
CA ARG A 174 8.41 -10.65 -6.94
C ARG A 174 7.84 -9.31 -7.38
N ASN A 175 6.52 -9.25 -7.51
CA ASN A 175 5.83 -7.97 -7.59
C ASN A 175 5.96 -7.23 -6.26
N MET A 176 6.75 -6.15 -6.24
CA MET A 176 6.71 -5.18 -5.15
C MET A 176 5.37 -4.41 -5.21
N PRO A 177 4.78 -4.01 -4.07
CA PRO A 177 3.48 -3.33 -4.06
C PRO A 177 3.55 -2.01 -4.84
N ASP A 178 2.69 -1.87 -5.85
CA ASP A 178 2.68 -0.76 -6.83
C ASP A 178 2.46 0.64 -6.26
N ASP A 179 1.97 0.77 -5.03
CA ASP A 179 1.42 2.04 -4.54
C ASP A 179 2.49 3.10 -4.20
N TRP A 180 3.65 2.71 -3.69
CA TRP A 180 4.73 3.66 -3.42
C TRP A 180 5.51 4.06 -4.69
N HIS A 181 5.46 3.25 -5.76
CA HIS A 181 6.08 3.57 -7.04
C HIS A 181 5.44 4.80 -7.72
N GLN A 182 4.17 5.10 -7.44
CA GLN A 182 3.50 6.31 -7.92
C GLN A 182 3.97 7.58 -7.18
N LEU A 183 4.44 7.42 -5.93
CA LEU A 183 4.90 8.54 -5.10
C LEU A 183 6.41 8.76 -5.15
N VAL A 184 7.18 7.78 -5.64
CA VAL A 184 8.64 7.83 -5.67
C VAL A 184 9.17 7.31 -7.01
N THR A 185 10.19 7.97 -7.52
CA THR A 185 10.90 7.49 -8.70
C THR A 185 12.08 6.62 -8.26
N CYS A 186 12.16 5.39 -8.77
CA CYS A 186 13.31 4.52 -8.55
C CYS A 186 14.52 5.08 -9.30
N ILE A 187 15.44 5.70 -8.58
CA ILE A 187 16.62 6.36 -9.15
C ILE A 187 17.55 5.33 -9.83
N SER A 188 17.67 4.12 -9.28
CA SER A 188 18.51 3.07 -9.82
C SER A 188 18.12 2.64 -11.25
N ARG A 189 16.84 2.71 -11.60
CA ARG A 189 16.33 2.39 -12.94
C ARG A 189 16.58 3.51 -13.97
N LYS A 190 16.72 4.76 -13.51
CA LYS A 190 16.90 5.95 -14.37
C LYS A 190 18.35 6.45 -14.43
N VAL A 191 19.31 5.67 -13.94
CA VAL A 191 20.72 6.07 -13.88
C VAL A 191 21.32 6.37 -15.26
N ASP A 192 20.95 5.57 -16.26
CA ASP A 192 21.51 5.70 -17.62
C ASP A 192 20.93 6.89 -18.41
N GLU A 193 19.82 7.46 -17.97
CA GLU A 193 19.20 8.65 -18.56
C GLU A 193 19.87 9.96 -18.11
N HIS A 194 20.75 9.89 -17.10
CA HIS A 194 21.36 11.05 -16.49
C HIS A 194 22.85 11.16 -16.81
N ASN A 195 23.32 12.41 -16.93
CA ASN A 195 24.72 12.68 -17.16
C ASN A 195 25.60 12.09 -16.04
N PRO A 196 26.78 11.51 -16.38
CA PRO A 196 27.65 10.95 -15.37
C PRO A 196 28.13 12.02 -14.37
N LEU A 197 28.28 11.61 -13.11
CA LEU A 197 28.82 12.49 -12.07
C LEU A 197 30.30 12.75 -12.35
N ILE A 198 30.69 14.00 -12.50
CA ILE A 198 32.04 14.41 -12.78
C ILE A 198 32.54 15.39 -11.69
N GLY A 199 33.73 15.13 -11.13
CA GLY A 199 34.42 16.05 -10.22
C GLY A 199 33.81 16.13 -8.82
N ARG A 200 33.08 15.10 -8.37
CA ARG A 200 32.48 15.03 -7.02
C ARG A 200 32.72 13.69 -6.33
N GLU A 201 33.88 13.11 -6.62
CA GLU A 201 34.26 11.80 -6.08
C GLU A 201 34.42 11.85 -4.55
N GLN A 202 34.93 12.95 -4.01
CA GLN A 202 35.11 13.10 -2.55
C GLN A 202 33.78 13.16 -1.77
N GLU A 203 32.82 13.89 -2.30
CA GLU A 203 31.48 13.97 -1.70
C GLU A 203 30.74 12.64 -1.80
N LEU A 204 30.93 11.90 -2.90
CA LEU A 204 30.38 10.58 -3.10
C LEU A 204 30.97 9.58 -2.12
N ASP A 205 32.29 9.50 -2.00
CA ASP A 205 32.99 8.66 -1.02
C ASP A 205 32.55 8.98 0.41
N ARG A 206 32.37 10.26 0.71
CA ARG A 206 31.89 10.67 2.03
C ARG A 206 30.46 10.21 2.29
N THR A 207 29.58 10.24 1.29
CA THR A 207 28.20 9.74 1.36
C THR A 207 28.18 8.25 1.63
N ILE A 208 28.99 7.48 0.90
CA ILE A 208 29.15 6.04 1.08
C ILE A 208 29.64 5.73 2.51
N GLN A 209 30.66 6.42 2.99
CA GLN A 209 31.15 6.26 4.35
C GLN A 209 30.10 6.54 5.42
N VAL A 210 29.18 7.47 5.20
CA VAL A 210 28.08 7.75 6.12
C VAL A 210 27.04 6.65 6.06
N LEU A 211 26.68 6.17 4.88
CA LEU A 211 25.71 5.09 4.69
C LEU A 211 26.19 3.76 5.30
N CYS A 212 27.49 3.47 5.26
CA CYS A 212 28.10 2.27 5.82
C CYS A 212 28.24 2.29 7.36
N ARG A 213 27.80 3.33 8.06
CA ARG A 213 27.86 3.39 9.53
C ARG A 213 26.78 2.51 10.14
N ALA A 214 27.08 1.89 11.29
CA ALA A 214 26.09 1.16 12.08
C ALA A 214 24.98 2.08 12.66
N GLU A 215 25.34 3.32 12.98
CA GLU A 215 24.42 4.34 13.51
C GLU A 215 24.60 5.68 12.79
N LYS A 216 23.53 6.49 12.75
CA LYS A 216 23.54 7.83 12.11
C LYS A 216 23.97 7.77 10.63
N ASN A 217 23.42 6.79 9.93
CA ASN A 217 23.72 6.48 8.53
C ASN A 217 22.89 7.27 7.51
N ASN A 218 22.26 8.36 7.92
CA ASN A 218 21.45 9.22 7.04
C ASN A 218 22.27 10.43 6.57
N PRO A 219 22.83 10.42 5.33
CA PRO A 219 23.55 11.57 4.78
C PRO A 219 22.57 12.68 4.41
N LEU A 220 22.90 13.93 4.77
CA LEU A 220 22.16 15.12 4.41
C LEU A 220 23.02 16.01 3.50
N HIS A 221 22.58 16.24 2.26
CA HIS A 221 23.22 17.12 1.31
C HIS A 221 22.60 18.52 1.32
N ILE A 222 23.35 19.53 1.76
CA ILE A 222 22.92 20.92 1.81
C ILE A 222 23.72 21.73 0.78
N GLY A 223 23.05 22.62 0.08
CA GLY A 223 23.70 23.53 -0.90
C GLY A 223 22.65 24.30 -1.70
N GLU A 224 23.10 25.27 -2.49
CA GLU A 224 22.28 26.09 -3.35
C GLU A 224 21.59 25.27 -4.44
N PRO A 225 20.46 25.73 -5.02
CA PRO A 225 19.86 25.10 -6.20
C PRO A 225 20.87 25.00 -7.35
N GLY A 226 20.86 23.88 -8.08
CA GLY A 226 21.73 23.67 -9.25
C GLY A 226 23.15 23.17 -8.97
N VAL A 227 23.59 23.08 -7.70
CA VAL A 227 24.95 22.59 -7.38
C VAL A 227 25.18 21.09 -7.55
N GLY A 228 24.23 20.33 -8.09
CA GLY A 228 24.37 18.91 -8.41
C GLY A 228 24.09 17.94 -7.25
N LYS A 229 23.28 18.32 -6.25
CA LYS A 229 22.87 17.41 -5.17
C LYS A 229 22.20 16.13 -5.68
N THR A 230 21.29 16.27 -6.63
CA THR A 230 20.60 15.14 -7.27
C THR A 230 21.55 14.30 -8.13
N ALA A 231 22.49 14.92 -8.84
CA ALA A 231 23.51 14.21 -9.63
C ALA A 231 24.39 13.29 -8.76
N LEU A 232 24.65 13.69 -7.52
CA LEU A 232 25.41 12.88 -6.56
C LEU A 232 24.63 11.61 -6.17
N VAL A 233 23.29 11.71 -6.01
CA VAL A 233 22.44 10.56 -5.73
C VAL A 233 22.40 9.59 -6.93
N TYR A 234 22.31 10.10 -8.16
CA TYR A 234 22.40 9.26 -9.36
C TYR A 234 23.76 8.60 -9.50
N GLY A 235 24.86 9.33 -9.16
CA GLY A 235 26.20 8.76 -9.13
C GLY A 235 26.34 7.61 -8.13
N LEU A 236 25.74 7.74 -6.95
CA LEU A 236 25.71 6.67 -5.97
C LEU A 236 24.90 5.46 -6.46
N ALA A 237 23.72 5.70 -7.00
CA ALA A 237 22.87 4.64 -7.56
C ALA A 237 23.58 3.86 -8.67
N LYS A 238 24.38 4.55 -9.50
CA LYS A 238 25.20 3.92 -10.54
C LYS A 238 26.26 2.99 -9.96
N LEU A 239 26.97 3.41 -8.91
CA LEU A 239 27.98 2.57 -8.26
C LEU A 239 27.35 1.33 -7.61
N ILE A 240 26.15 1.45 -7.04
CA ILE A 240 25.41 0.32 -6.50
C ILE A 240 25.00 -0.66 -7.60
N ASN A 241 24.46 -0.17 -8.73
CA ASN A 241 24.10 -1.03 -9.87
C ASN A 241 25.31 -1.74 -10.51
N GLU A 242 26.51 -1.15 -10.40
CA GLU A 242 27.75 -1.70 -10.90
C GLU A 242 28.51 -2.57 -9.88
N ASP A 243 27.89 -2.87 -8.71
CA ASP A 243 28.51 -3.63 -7.59
C ASP A 243 29.86 -3.07 -7.15
N LYS A 244 30.01 -1.73 -7.18
CA LYS A 244 31.29 -1.05 -6.80
C LYS A 244 31.27 -0.52 -5.36
N VAL A 245 30.14 -0.62 -4.67
CA VAL A 245 29.93 -0.22 -3.28
C VAL A 245 28.92 -1.13 -2.60
#